data_8e477f08dcb252714f584ecd66d2a799
#
_entry.id   8e477f08dcb252714f584ecd66d2a799
#
_cell.length_a   1.000
_cell.length_b   1.000
_cell.length_c   1.000
_cell.angle_alpha   90.00
_cell.angle_beta   90.00
_cell.angle_gamma   90.00
#
_symmetry.space_group_name_H-M   'P 1'
#
loop_
_entity.id
_entity.type
_entity.pdbx_description
1 polymer ?
#
loop_
_entity_poly.entity_id
_entity_poly.type
_entity_poly.pdbx_seq_one_letter_code
_entity_poly.pdbx_strand_id
1 'polypeptide(L)'
;MFDRIRQPSMAAPVAAIVSSVVALAVYVRTVLPGVSVGDWAEAQMIPARLGIMHPTGYPLYTLLLKAFTTIPVGTVAWRANVFSGVAAAAAVGVAVLILARLKVRPVIAAAAALCLAFTGTLWQEATFSEMNGLHLLLVALLLHRALVWRDERRDRDLLLGALLAGLCVSNHGLAITVVPIVIVFVLVNARKEIAEYPWILVQAAGAFTVGLLPYLYITIRAQLGPAEVYGRLTTWDGFFNLVSGAQFRGDMHFLSLDSVRAAWVAMPQVVEHLVTTSNPVFIALGVVGIALLLVRDRWFGSLLIVLGVINVYFYANYLGDLFHYLLLSWLILAIGLAVTADVAVTLLVGTLGTRASVVQFAALALPVVLLTSNWATHDQSGNHDGERMTEEIFAALPQDAVLITYWDALTPLSYKHCTEGVRPDVSLRAYDEAALVTCDPVERPLTELARRRPVYALMAFDAGLADFTKLTPVPVGEIKVPYGQRYPQLERPLYRLYPPDQVP
;
A
#
# COMPACT_ATOMS: atom_id res chain seq x y z
N MET A 1 40.86 -8.61 -5.98
CA MET A 1 40.33 -9.71 -6.82
C MET A 1 38.89 -9.49 -7.28
N PHE A 2 38.37 -8.23 -7.30
CA PHE A 2 36.97 -7.89 -7.55
C PHE A 2 36.70 -6.99 -8.78
N ASP A 3 37.72 -6.64 -9.58
CA ASP A 3 37.57 -5.78 -10.74
C ASP A 3 37.56 -6.55 -12.07
N ARG A 4 36.54 -7.37 -12.30
CA ARG A 4 36.11 -7.64 -13.67
C ARG A 4 34.90 -6.77 -13.95
N ILE A 5 35.10 -5.69 -14.71
CA ILE A 5 34.03 -4.95 -15.41
C ILE A 5 33.32 -5.98 -16.30
N ARG A 6 32.28 -6.64 -15.78
CA ARG A 6 31.35 -7.39 -16.64
C ARG A 6 30.56 -6.33 -17.41
N GLN A 7 30.67 -6.35 -18.74
CA GLN A 7 29.73 -5.63 -19.61
C GLN A 7 28.30 -5.93 -19.15
N PRO A 8 27.35 -4.97 -19.27
CA PRO A 8 25.96 -5.18 -18.90
C PRO A 8 25.44 -6.37 -19.70
N SER A 9 25.36 -7.55 -19.07
CA SER A 9 24.81 -8.73 -19.71
C SER A 9 23.30 -8.54 -19.79
N MET A 10 22.68 -8.88 -20.92
CA MET A 10 21.22 -8.90 -21.12
C MET A 10 20.49 -9.81 -20.10
N ALA A 11 21.23 -10.63 -19.35
CA ALA A 11 20.68 -11.55 -18.37
C ALA A 11 19.94 -10.87 -17.20
N ALA A 12 20.41 -9.71 -16.75
CA ALA A 12 19.74 -9.01 -15.65
C ALA A 12 18.38 -8.39 -16.05
N PRO A 13 18.27 -7.65 -17.18
CA PRO A 13 16.96 -7.20 -17.68
C PRO A 13 15.99 -8.37 -17.96
N VAL A 14 16.48 -9.46 -18.55
CA VAL A 14 15.66 -10.65 -18.79
C VAL A 14 15.15 -11.24 -17.47
N ALA A 15 16.03 -11.41 -16.48
CA ALA A 15 15.65 -11.89 -15.14
C ALA A 15 14.61 -10.97 -14.48
N ALA A 16 14.74 -9.64 -14.61
CA ALA A 16 13.79 -8.67 -14.09
C ALA A 16 12.41 -8.84 -14.75
N ILE A 17 12.37 -8.92 -16.07
CA ILE A 17 11.11 -9.12 -16.82
C ILE A 17 10.47 -10.45 -16.45
N VAL A 18 11.23 -11.55 -16.44
CA VAL A 18 10.72 -12.88 -16.09
C VAL A 18 10.15 -12.90 -14.67
N SER A 19 10.86 -12.31 -13.69
CA SER A 19 10.39 -12.25 -12.31
C SER A 19 9.11 -11.41 -12.19
N SER A 20 9.01 -10.27 -12.88
CA SER A 20 7.80 -9.46 -12.91
C SER A 20 6.63 -10.23 -13.54
N VAL A 21 6.84 -10.91 -14.66
CA VAL A 21 5.79 -11.68 -15.35
C VAL A 21 5.29 -12.83 -14.50
N VAL A 22 6.21 -13.57 -13.84
CA VAL A 22 5.84 -14.67 -12.94
C VAL A 22 5.04 -14.16 -11.75
N ALA A 23 5.49 -13.08 -11.09
CA ALA A 23 4.76 -12.45 -9.99
C ALA A 23 3.38 -11.97 -10.45
N LEU A 24 3.29 -11.26 -11.58
CA LEU A 24 2.03 -10.76 -12.13
C LEU A 24 1.06 -11.90 -12.46
N ALA A 25 1.54 -12.99 -13.06
CA ALA A 25 0.71 -14.13 -13.38
C ALA A 25 0.07 -14.76 -12.13
N VAL A 26 0.84 -14.88 -11.04
CA VAL A 26 0.32 -15.35 -9.74
C VAL A 26 -0.69 -14.36 -9.19
N TYR A 27 -0.37 -13.07 -9.15
CA TYR A 27 -1.26 -12.04 -8.61
C TYR A 27 -2.59 -11.96 -9.36
N VAL A 28 -2.57 -11.95 -10.70
CA VAL A 28 -3.80 -11.94 -11.51
C VAL A 28 -4.62 -13.21 -11.33
N ARG A 29 -3.96 -14.37 -11.16
CA ARG A 29 -4.65 -15.64 -10.89
C ARG A 29 -5.34 -15.67 -9.53
N THR A 30 -4.79 -14.97 -8.56
CA THR A 30 -5.24 -14.98 -7.16
C THR A 30 -5.92 -13.67 -6.73
N VAL A 31 -6.15 -12.73 -7.67
CA VAL A 31 -6.76 -11.42 -7.40
C VAL A 31 -8.21 -11.54 -6.92
N LEU A 32 -8.63 -10.65 -6.04
CA LEU A 32 -10.01 -10.50 -5.64
C LEU A 32 -10.88 -10.12 -6.87
N PRO A 33 -11.94 -10.88 -7.19
CA PRO A 33 -12.70 -10.66 -8.42
C PRO A 33 -13.65 -9.45 -8.37
N GLY A 34 -14.14 -9.10 -7.18
CA GLY A 34 -15.19 -8.11 -6.98
C GLY A 34 -14.85 -7.01 -5.99
N VAL A 35 -15.90 -6.40 -5.43
CA VAL A 35 -15.75 -5.34 -4.43
C VAL A 35 -15.21 -5.91 -3.11
N SER A 36 -14.33 -5.14 -2.46
CA SER A 36 -13.81 -5.41 -1.14
C SER A 36 -14.57 -4.64 -0.05
N VAL A 37 -13.94 -4.41 1.11
CA VAL A 37 -14.49 -3.68 2.25
C VAL A 37 -13.51 -2.59 2.70
N GLY A 38 -13.98 -1.60 3.45
CA GLY A 38 -13.14 -0.56 4.05
C GLY A 38 -12.32 0.22 3.03
N ASP A 39 -11.05 0.46 3.33
CA ASP A 39 -10.13 1.25 2.49
C ASP A 39 -9.92 0.63 1.10
N TRP A 40 -9.97 -0.70 0.99
CA TRP A 40 -9.87 -1.38 -0.31
C TRP A 40 -11.04 -1.05 -1.23
N ALA A 41 -12.28 -0.99 -0.68
CA ALA A 41 -13.46 -0.62 -1.47
C ALA A 41 -13.44 0.87 -1.83
N GLU A 42 -12.97 1.73 -0.92
CA GLU A 42 -12.72 3.14 -1.24
C GLU A 42 -11.73 3.26 -2.40
N ALA A 43 -10.59 2.57 -2.33
CA ALA A 43 -9.58 2.59 -3.38
C ALA A 43 -10.08 2.01 -4.72
N GLN A 44 -11.08 1.13 -4.72
CA GLN A 44 -11.74 0.67 -5.93
C GLN A 44 -12.68 1.74 -6.56
N MET A 45 -13.34 2.55 -5.72
CA MET A 45 -14.37 3.49 -6.13
C MET A 45 -13.81 4.89 -6.43
N ILE A 46 -13.15 5.50 -5.45
CA ILE A 46 -12.79 6.93 -5.46
C ILE A 46 -11.93 7.32 -6.67
N PRO A 47 -10.83 6.60 -7.00
CA PRO A 47 -10.02 6.95 -8.17
C PRO A 47 -10.80 6.82 -9.48
N ALA A 48 -11.64 5.80 -9.62
CA ALA A 48 -12.44 5.61 -10.83
C ALA A 48 -13.40 6.78 -11.10
N ARG A 49 -13.85 7.45 -10.04
CA ARG A 49 -14.76 8.60 -10.08
C ARG A 49 -14.05 9.96 -9.96
N LEU A 50 -12.74 9.96 -9.76
CA LEU A 50 -11.93 11.16 -9.49
C LEU A 50 -12.39 11.90 -8.22
N GLY A 51 -12.73 11.17 -7.17
CA GLY A 51 -12.96 11.71 -5.83
C GLY A 51 -11.65 11.95 -5.08
N ILE A 52 -11.73 12.28 -3.79
CA ILE A 52 -10.56 12.51 -2.93
C ILE A 52 -10.59 11.48 -1.79
N MET A 53 -9.54 10.64 -1.74
CA MET A 53 -9.39 9.56 -0.78
C MET A 53 -9.07 10.07 0.61
N HIS A 54 -9.20 9.15 1.59
CA HIS A 54 -8.79 9.40 2.97
C HIS A 54 -7.31 9.86 3.08
N PRO A 55 -6.88 10.43 4.21
CA PRO A 55 -5.48 10.87 4.38
C PRO A 55 -4.46 9.74 4.12
N THR A 56 -3.43 9.99 3.31
CA THR A 56 -2.93 11.30 2.86
C THR A 56 -3.41 11.73 1.45
N GLY A 57 -4.57 11.25 0.98
CA GLY A 57 -5.21 11.66 -0.26
C GLY A 57 -4.73 10.99 -1.54
N TYR A 58 -3.53 10.39 -1.54
CA TYR A 58 -2.92 9.54 -2.58
C TYR A 58 -3.09 10.03 -4.03
N PRO A 59 -2.77 11.30 -4.36
CA PRO A 59 -3.14 11.88 -5.65
C PRO A 59 -2.48 11.20 -6.84
N LEU A 60 -1.23 10.74 -6.73
CA LEU A 60 -0.57 10.02 -7.81
C LEU A 60 -1.26 8.67 -8.09
N TYR A 61 -1.55 7.90 -7.02
CA TYR A 61 -2.28 6.63 -7.13
C TYR A 61 -3.63 6.85 -7.81
N THR A 62 -4.41 7.83 -7.35
CA THR A 62 -5.72 8.18 -7.89
C THR A 62 -5.66 8.45 -9.39
N LEU A 63 -4.71 9.26 -9.87
CA LEU A 63 -4.57 9.60 -11.28
C LEU A 63 -4.16 8.39 -12.14
N LEU A 64 -3.20 7.60 -11.66
CA LEU A 64 -2.74 6.41 -12.39
C LEU A 64 -3.82 5.32 -12.43
N LEU A 65 -4.50 5.08 -11.31
CA LEU A 65 -5.59 4.11 -11.26
C LEU A 65 -6.78 4.55 -12.12
N LYS A 66 -7.12 5.86 -12.13
CA LYS A 66 -8.12 6.39 -13.07
C LYS A 66 -7.79 6.03 -14.52
N ALA A 67 -6.56 6.28 -14.93
CA ALA A 67 -6.11 5.93 -16.28
C ALA A 67 -6.22 4.42 -16.54
N PHE A 68 -5.83 3.59 -15.58
CA PHE A 68 -5.88 2.13 -15.70
C PHE A 68 -7.34 1.62 -15.77
N THR A 69 -8.25 2.19 -14.98
CA THR A 69 -9.67 1.78 -14.97
C THR A 69 -10.44 2.19 -16.23
N THR A 70 -9.87 2.94 -17.15
CA THR A 70 -10.47 3.19 -18.48
C THR A 70 -10.36 2.01 -19.43
N ILE A 71 -9.49 1.03 -19.14
CA ILE A 71 -9.35 -0.19 -19.94
C ILE A 71 -10.64 -1.02 -19.77
N PRO A 72 -11.39 -1.35 -20.84
CA PRO A 72 -12.72 -1.94 -20.73
C PRO A 72 -12.67 -3.49 -20.55
N VAL A 73 -12.03 -3.96 -19.48
CA VAL A 73 -11.90 -5.39 -19.14
C VAL A 73 -12.36 -5.63 -17.71
N GLY A 74 -13.31 -6.52 -17.50
CA GLY A 74 -13.83 -6.84 -16.16
C GLY A 74 -14.58 -5.68 -15.49
N THR A 75 -14.83 -5.81 -14.18
CA THR A 75 -15.43 -4.75 -13.36
C THR A 75 -14.41 -3.66 -13.01
N VAL A 76 -14.87 -2.50 -12.55
CA VAL A 76 -13.98 -1.44 -12.03
C VAL A 76 -13.17 -1.94 -10.84
N ALA A 77 -13.81 -2.67 -9.91
CA ALA A 77 -13.17 -3.26 -8.75
C ALA A 77 -12.04 -4.23 -9.15
N TRP A 78 -12.31 -5.14 -10.08
CA TRP A 78 -11.28 -6.06 -10.56
C TRP A 78 -10.08 -5.33 -11.19
N ARG A 79 -10.33 -4.30 -12.01
CA ARG A 79 -9.25 -3.49 -12.61
C ARG A 79 -8.42 -2.78 -11.55
N ALA A 80 -9.07 -2.25 -10.51
CA ALA A 80 -8.38 -1.59 -9.42
C ALA A 80 -7.47 -2.56 -8.65
N ASN A 81 -7.95 -3.78 -8.37
CA ASN A 81 -7.16 -4.83 -7.74
C ASN A 81 -5.98 -5.25 -8.63
N VAL A 82 -6.20 -5.45 -9.93
CA VAL A 82 -5.12 -5.81 -10.90
C VAL A 82 -4.07 -4.71 -11.00
N PHE A 83 -4.44 -3.43 -10.91
CA PHE A 83 -3.49 -2.32 -10.92
C PHE A 83 -2.46 -2.44 -9.78
N SER A 84 -2.91 -2.78 -8.56
CA SER A 84 -2.01 -3.03 -7.43
C SER A 84 -1.06 -4.20 -7.71
N GLY A 85 -1.57 -5.28 -8.31
CA GLY A 85 -0.76 -6.41 -8.75
C GLY A 85 0.30 -6.05 -9.80
N VAL A 86 -0.05 -5.18 -10.76
CA VAL A 86 0.89 -4.68 -11.77
C VAL A 86 2.01 -3.85 -11.12
N ALA A 87 1.66 -2.95 -10.19
CA ALA A 87 2.63 -2.13 -9.48
C ALA A 87 3.57 -2.98 -8.61
N ALA A 88 3.02 -3.94 -7.85
CA ALA A 88 3.80 -4.86 -7.03
C ALA A 88 4.74 -5.75 -7.88
N ALA A 89 4.26 -6.30 -8.98
CA ALA A 89 5.08 -7.10 -9.90
C ALA A 89 6.19 -6.27 -10.55
N ALA A 90 5.93 -5.02 -10.89
CA ALA A 90 6.96 -4.10 -11.38
C ALA A 90 8.03 -3.82 -10.30
N ALA A 91 7.63 -3.67 -9.02
CA ALA A 91 8.58 -3.52 -7.90
C ALA A 91 9.51 -4.73 -7.77
N VAL A 92 8.98 -5.96 -7.96
CA VAL A 92 9.77 -7.21 -7.98
C VAL A 92 10.83 -7.17 -9.08
N GLY A 93 10.48 -6.72 -10.29
CA GLY A 93 11.45 -6.54 -11.38
C GLY A 93 12.52 -5.50 -11.07
N VAL A 94 12.14 -4.37 -10.46
CA VAL A 94 13.11 -3.34 -10.03
C VAL A 94 14.05 -3.87 -8.94
N ALA A 95 13.57 -4.74 -8.04
CA ALA A 95 14.42 -5.39 -7.04
C ALA A 95 15.54 -6.22 -7.70
N VAL A 96 15.24 -6.94 -8.79
CA VAL A 96 16.28 -7.64 -9.61
C VAL A 96 17.30 -6.63 -10.17
N LEU A 97 16.84 -5.47 -10.66
CA LEU A 97 17.75 -4.44 -11.20
C LEU A 97 18.65 -3.82 -10.11
N ILE A 98 18.13 -3.62 -8.89
CA ILE A 98 18.93 -3.20 -7.72
C ILE A 98 20.02 -4.25 -7.45
N LEU A 99 19.65 -5.53 -7.41
CA LEU A 99 20.56 -6.64 -7.18
C LEU A 99 21.63 -6.78 -8.27
N ALA A 100 21.27 -6.49 -9.52
CA ALA A 100 22.23 -6.45 -10.63
C ALA A 100 23.29 -5.35 -10.42
N ARG A 101 22.93 -4.17 -9.88
CA ARG A 101 23.89 -3.11 -9.48
C ARG A 101 24.82 -3.56 -8.35
N LEU A 102 24.33 -4.43 -7.47
CA LEU A 102 25.15 -5.05 -6.43
C LEU A 102 25.99 -6.26 -6.95
N LYS A 103 25.99 -6.50 -8.26
CA LYS A 103 26.73 -7.57 -8.94
C LYS A 103 26.33 -8.98 -8.50
N VAL A 104 25.07 -9.17 -8.04
CA VAL A 104 24.48 -10.46 -7.72
C VAL A 104 24.16 -11.22 -9.02
N ARG A 105 24.36 -12.54 -9.02
CA ARG A 105 24.04 -13.42 -10.17
C ARG A 105 22.55 -13.31 -10.52
N PRO A 106 22.17 -13.22 -11.82
CA PRO A 106 20.79 -13.00 -12.25
C PRO A 106 19.79 -14.04 -11.71
N VAL A 107 20.17 -15.32 -11.65
CA VAL A 107 19.31 -16.39 -11.11
C VAL A 107 19.03 -16.18 -9.62
N ILE A 108 20.05 -15.81 -8.83
CA ILE A 108 19.92 -15.53 -7.41
C ILE A 108 19.09 -14.27 -7.19
N ALA A 109 19.31 -13.23 -8.01
CA ALA A 109 18.54 -11.99 -7.96
C ALA A 109 17.05 -12.26 -8.25
N ALA A 110 16.73 -13.08 -9.26
CA ALA A 110 15.37 -13.49 -9.58
C ALA A 110 14.74 -14.28 -8.43
N ALA A 111 15.47 -15.27 -7.87
CA ALA A 111 14.98 -16.07 -6.75
C ALA A 111 14.63 -15.20 -5.53
N ALA A 112 15.51 -14.29 -5.14
CA ALA A 112 15.28 -13.41 -3.99
C ALA A 112 14.13 -12.43 -4.25
N ALA A 113 14.01 -11.88 -5.45
CA ALA A 113 12.89 -11.01 -5.84
C ALA A 113 11.55 -11.78 -5.86
N LEU A 114 11.54 -13.05 -6.27
CA LEU A 114 10.36 -13.90 -6.18
C LEU A 114 10.05 -14.30 -4.72
N CYS A 115 11.06 -14.42 -3.83
CA CYS A 115 10.80 -14.54 -2.40
C CYS A 115 10.05 -13.30 -1.87
N LEU A 116 10.47 -12.10 -2.26
CA LEU A 116 9.72 -10.87 -1.94
C LEU A 116 8.29 -10.94 -2.48
N ALA A 117 8.11 -11.34 -3.76
CA ALA A 117 6.80 -11.44 -4.39
C ALA A 117 5.83 -12.36 -3.63
N PHE A 118 6.33 -13.44 -3.07
CA PHE A 118 5.53 -14.49 -2.42
C PHE A 118 5.53 -14.40 -0.89
N THR A 119 6.02 -13.29 -0.30
CA THR A 119 5.69 -12.96 1.09
C THR A 119 4.19 -12.72 1.21
N GLY A 120 3.57 -13.15 2.31
CA GLY A 120 2.15 -12.94 2.53
C GLY A 120 1.75 -11.47 2.44
N THR A 121 2.58 -10.57 2.99
CA THR A 121 2.32 -9.14 2.97
C THR A 121 2.27 -8.56 1.55
N LEU A 122 3.29 -8.78 0.70
CA LEU A 122 3.26 -8.22 -0.66
C LEU A 122 2.21 -8.88 -1.53
N TRP A 123 1.95 -10.17 -1.34
CA TRP A 123 0.92 -10.88 -2.10
C TRP A 123 -0.48 -10.34 -1.77
N GLN A 124 -0.77 -10.08 -0.49
CA GLN A 124 -2.03 -9.44 -0.10
C GLN A 124 -2.20 -8.07 -0.76
N GLU A 125 -1.18 -7.20 -0.67
CA GLU A 125 -1.21 -5.87 -1.28
C GLU A 125 -1.32 -5.88 -2.82
N ALA A 126 -0.93 -6.99 -3.45
CA ALA A 126 -1.02 -7.19 -4.89
C ALA A 126 -2.37 -7.74 -5.36
N THR A 127 -3.20 -8.26 -4.44
CA THR A 127 -4.49 -8.90 -4.76
C THR A 127 -5.71 -8.07 -4.38
N PHE A 128 -5.51 -6.99 -3.61
CA PHE A 128 -6.51 -5.98 -3.28
C PHE A 128 -6.11 -4.62 -3.85
N SER A 129 -7.08 -3.72 -3.99
CA SER A 129 -6.82 -2.34 -4.44
C SER A 129 -6.17 -1.54 -3.33
N GLU A 130 -4.85 -1.30 -3.47
CA GLU A 130 -4.02 -0.62 -2.46
C GLU A 130 -2.90 0.20 -3.10
N MET A 131 -2.59 1.35 -2.47
CA MET A 131 -1.54 2.26 -2.91
C MET A 131 -0.12 1.79 -2.55
N ASN A 132 0.00 0.79 -1.66
CA ASN A 132 1.26 0.35 -1.09
C ASN A 132 2.15 -0.38 -2.10
N GLY A 133 1.56 -1.15 -3.04
CA GLY A 133 2.31 -1.78 -4.14
C GLY A 133 2.98 -0.74 -5.05
N LEU A 134 2.28 0.36 -5.36
CA LEU A 134 2.84 1.48 -6.11
C LEU A 134 3.90 2.22 -5.29
N HIS A 135 3.70 2.39 -3.99
CA HIS A 135 4.70 3.00 -3.12
C HIS A 135 6.00 2.19 -3.10
N LEU A 136 5.91 0.87 -2.96
CA LEU A 136 7.08 -0.03 -3.02
C LEU A 136 7.81 0.09 -4.36
N LEU A 137 7.09 0.16 -5.48
CA LEU A 137 7.67 0.37 -6.81
C LEU A 137 8.45 1.68 -6.88
N LEU A 138 7.86 2.79 -6.43
CA LEU A 138 8.49 4.10 -6.46
C LEU A 138 9.73 4.15 -5.56
N VAL A 139 9.68 3.55 -4.38
CA VAL A 139 10.83 3.43 -3.47
C VAL A 139 11.93 2.56 -4.09
N ALA A 140 11.59 1.43 -4.68
CA ALA A 140 12.56 0.57 -5.36
C ALA A 140 13.23 1.29 -6.55
N LEU A 141 12.45 2.03 -7.35
CA LEU A 141 12.98 2.87 -8.43
C LEU A 141 13.89 3.98 -7.89
N LEU A 142 13.52 4.63 -6.80
CA LEU A 142 14.34 5.67 -6.15
C LEU A 142 15.69 5.08 -5.67
N LEU A 143 15.68 3.94 -4.98
CA LEU A 143 16.90 3.25 -4.56
C LEU A 143 17.75 2.81 -5.76
N HIS A 144 17.12 2.27 -6.81
CA HIS A 144 17.81 1.91 -8.05
C HIS A 144 18.45 3.12 -8.70
N ARG A 145 17.75 4.26 -8.82
CA ARG A 145 18.31 5.49 -9.39
C ARG A 145 19.45 6.06 -8.55
N ALA A 146 19.36 6.02 -7.23
CA ALA A 146 20.43 6.42 -6.34
C ALA A 146 21.72 5.59 -6.57
N LEU A 147 21.58 4.27 -6.77
CA LEU A 147 22.71 3.40 -7.12
C LEU A 147 23.26 3.68 -8.51
N VAL A 148 22.39 3.83 -9.53
CA VAL A 148 22.81 4.17 -10.91
C VAL A 148 23.59 5.48 -10.93
N TRP A 149 23.05 6.52 -10.27
CA TRP A 149 23.72 7.80 -10.19
C TRP A 149 25.05 7.70 -9.43
N ARG A 150 25.10 6.98 -8.31
CA ARG A 150 26.34 6.78 -7.56
C ARG A 150 27.43 6.16 -8.43
N ASP A 151 27.07 5.18 -9.26
CA ASP A 151 28.04 4.42 -10.08
C ASP A 151 28.42 5.15 -11.38
N GLU A 152 27.49 5.88 -12.01
CA GLU A 152 27.64 6.45 -13.34
C GLU A 152 27.78 7.99 -13.37
N ARG A 153 27.43 8.67 -12.27
CA ARG A 153 27.59 10.12 -12.06
C ARG A 153 26.95 10.99 -13.16
N ARG A 154 25.85 10.54 -13.77
CA ARG A 154 25.13 11.30 -14.79
C ARG A 154 24.05 12.16 -14.16
N ASP A 155 24.03 13.47 -14.41
CA ASP A 155 23.05 14.41 -13.86
C ASP A 155 21.61 13.97 -14.10
N ARG A 156 21.31 13.41 -15.27
CA ARG A 156 19.96 12.88 -15.58
C ARG A 156 19.47 11.84 -14.56
N ASP A 157 20.36 11.01 -14.02
CA ASP A 157 19.98 9.97 -13.06
C ASP A 157 19.70 10.56 -11.68
N LEU A 158 20.41 11.64 -11.31
CA LEU A 158 20.12 12.43 -10.11
C LEU A 158 18.76 13.13 -10.24
N LEU A 159 18.51 13.79 -11.38
CA LEU A 159 17.25 14.50 -11.62
C LEU A 159 16.05 13.53 -11.67
N LEU A 160 16.21 12.35 -12.28
CA LEU A 160 15.20 11.30 -12.24
C LEU A 160 14.98 10.78 -10.81
N GLY A 161 16.03 10.64 -10.01
CA GLY A 161 15.92 10.30 -8.59
C GLY A 161 15.13 11.36 -7.81
N ALA A 162 15.41 12.64 -8.05
CA ALA A 162 14.67 13.75 -7.42
C ALA A 162 13.21 13.78 -7.84
N LEU A 163 12.90 13.57 -9.12
CA LEU A 163 11.51 13.42 -9.61
C LEU A 163 10.80 12.26 -8.90
N LEU A 164 11.44 11.09 -8.85
CA LEU A 164 10.88 9.92 -8.16
C LEU A 164 10.65 10.17 -6.67
N ALA A 165 11.53 10.90 -6.01
CA ALA A 165 11.35 11.31 -4.60
C ALA A 165 10.07 12.16 -4.43
N GLY A 166 9.82 13.13 -5.32
CA GLY A 166 8.57 13.90 -5.33
C GLY A 166 7.34 13.03 -5.62
N LEU A 167 7.44 12.09 -6.55
CA LEU A 167 6.37 11.14 -6.85
C LEU A 167 6.10 10.17 -5.68
N CYS A 168 7.14 9.74 -4.92
CA CYS A 168 6.94 8.98 -3.69
C CYS A 168 6.07 9.75 -2.69
N VAL A 169 6.38 11.04 -2.48
CA VAL A 169 5.64 11.91 -1.55
C VAL A 169 4.20 12.10 -2.02
N SER A 170 3.98 12.32 -3.31
CA SER A 170 2.62 12.49 -3.86
C SER A 170 1.83 11.18 -3.97
N ASN A 171 2.47 10.03 -3.76
CA ASN A 171 1.78 8.75 -3.69
C ASN A 171 1.36 8.38 -2.27
N HIS A 172 2.25 8.51 -1.28
CA HIS A 172 1.99 8.03 0.08
C HIS A 172 2.76 8.82 1.14
N GLY A 173 2.11 9.11 2.28
CA GLY A 173 2.74 9.79 3.41
C GLY A 173 3.97 9.06 4.00
N LEU A 174 4.05 7.73 3.87
CA LEU A 174 5.23 6.95 4.26
C LEU A 174 6.53 7.38 3.57
N ALA A 175 6.45 8.12 2.46
CA ALA A 175 7.63 8.68 1.81
C ALA A 175 8.49 9.55 2.75
N ILE A 176 7.90 10.11 3.81
CA ILE A 176 8.64 10.89 4.83
C ILE A 176 9.68 10.03 5.58
N THR A 177 9.47 8.73 5.67
CA THR A 177 10.41 7.79 6.31
C THR A 177 11.53 7.34 5.38
N VAL A 178 11.42 7.58 4.07
CA VAL A 178 12.36 7.09 3.05
C VAL A 178 13.12 8.23 2.38
N VAL A 179 12.39 9.21 1.86
CA VAL A 179 12.94 10.26 0.98
C VAL A 179 14.05 11.06 1.66
N PRO A 180 13.91 11.56 2.90
CA PRO A 180 14.96 12.32 3.57
C PRO A 180 16.27 11.50 3.73
N ILE A 181 16.13 10.21 4.03
CA ILE A 181 17.28 9.32 4.24
C ILE A 181 18.04 9.09 2.92
N VAL A 182 17.29 8.87 1.82
CA VAL A 182 17.89 8.73 0.49
C VAL A 182 18.53 10.05 0.03
N ILE A 183 17.93 11.20 0.33
CA ILE A 183 18.53 12.51 0.06
C ILE A 183 19.87 12.63 0.79
N VAL A 184 19.94 12.30 2.08
CA VAL A 184 21.19 12.33 2.85
C VAL A 184 22.23 11.40 2.23
N PHE A 185 21.84 10.18 1.84
CA PHE A 185 22.73 9.25 1.15
C PHE A 185 23.30 9.86 -0.15
N VAL A 186 22.45 10.48 -0.95
CA VAL A 186 22.86 11.14 -2.19
C VAL A 186 23.79 12.32 -1.90
N LEU A 187 23.46 13.22 -0.98
CA LEU A 187 24.25 14.40 -0.64
C LEU A 187 25.65 14.02 -0.13
N VAL A 188 25.75 12.99 0.71
CA VAL A 188 27.04 12.49 1.22
C VAL A 188 27.92 11.95 0.07
N ASN A 189 27.31 11.26 -0.89
CA ASN A 189 28.01 10.72 -2.05
C ASN A 189 28.26 11.77 -3.15
N ALA A 190 27.45 12.86 -3.18
CA ALA A 190 27.50 13.93 -4.19
C ALA A 190 28.36 15.14 -3.79
N ARG A 191 28.98 15.13 -2.62
CA ARG A 191 29.65 16.31 -2.06
C ARG A 191 30.66 16.99 -2.99
N LYS A 192 31.36 16.23 -3.84
CA LYS A 192 32.33 16.78 -4.79
C LYS A 192 31.62 17.45 -5.95
N GLU A 193 30.65 16.78 -6.56
CA GLU A 193 29.86 17.28 -7.68
C GLU A 193 29.08 18.54 -7.27
N ILE A 194 28.53 18.56 -6.05
CA ILE A 194 27.84 19.73 -5.50
C ILE A 194 28.83 20.90 -5.32
N ALA A 195 30.05 20.63 -4.83
CA ALA A 195 31.05 21.66 -4.66
C ALA A 195 31.51 22.26 -6.00
N GLU A 196 31.63 21.44 -7.05
CA GLU A 196 32.02 21.85 -8.39
C GLU A 196 30.90 22.51 -9.18
N TYR A 197 29.64 22.01 -8.99
CA TYR A 197 28.45 22.49 -9.71
C TYR A 197 27.23 22.58 -8.79
N PRO A 198 27.17 23.57 -7.89
CA PRO A 198 26.08 23.68 -6.89
C PRO A 198 24.70 23.89 -7.50
N TRP A 199 24.63 24.39 -8.75
CA TRP A 199 23.37 24.58 -9.49
C TRP A 199 22.57 23.29 -9.70
N ILE A 200 23.21 22.11 -9.62
CA ILE A 200 22.55 20.80 -9.69
C ILE A 200 21.49 20.62 -8.59
N LEU A 201 21.69 21.26 -7.42
CA LEU A 201 20.71 21.22 -6.34
C LEU A 201 19.41 21.95 -6.71
N VAL A 202 19.51 23.07 -7.42
CA VAL A 202 18.34 23.82 -7.90
C VAL A 202 17.59 23.00 -8.95
N GLN A 203 18.31 22.36 -9.86
CA GLN A 203 17.70 21.48 -10.86
C GLN A 203 17.04 20.26 -10.19
N ALA A 204 17.66 19.64 -9.19
CA ALA A 204 17.10 18.54 -8.44
C ALA A 204 15.86 18.98 -7.63
N ALA A 205 15.88 20.16 -7.00
CA ALA A 205 14.72 20.74 -6.33
C ALA A 205 13.57 20.98 -7.32
N GLY A 206 13.86 21.50 -8.52
CA GLY A 206 12.89 21.65 -9.60
C GLY A 206 12.27 20.31 -10.02
N ALA A 207 13.09 19.29 -10.25
CA ALA A 207 12.61 17.94 -10.58
C ALA A 207 11.75 17.32 -9.47
N PHE A 208 12.15 17.49 -8.20
CA PHE A 208 11.35 17.08 -7.03
C PHE A 208 9.99 17.79 -7.03
N THR A 209 9.96 19.11 -7.25
CA THR A 209 8.73 19.90 -7.31
C THR A 209 7.80 19.42 -8.43
N VAL A 210 8.35 19.06 -9.60
CA VAL A 210 7.57 18.43 -10.68
C VAL A 210 6.93 17.11 -10.19
N GLY A 211 7.64 16.31 -9.41
CA GLY A 211 7.12 15.09 -8.79
C GLY A 211 5.97 15.34 -7.78
N LEU A 212 5.86 16.56 -7.23
CA LEU A 212 4.76 16.95 -6.35
C LEU A 212 3.51 17.46 -7.09
N LEU A 213 3.58 17.68 -8.41
CA LEU A 213 2.43 18.22 -9.18
C LEU A 213 1.14 17.40 -9.02
N PRO A 214 1.13 16.07 -8.78
CA PRO A 214 -0.11 15.36 -8.49
C PRO A 214 -0.93 15.96 -7.34
N TYR A 215 -0.32 16.66 -6.37
CA TYR A 215 -1.08 17.34 -5.30
C TYR A 215 -2.01 18.45 -5.81
N LEU A 216 -1.73 19.03 -6.98
CA LEU A 216 -2.65 20.00 -7.61
C LEU A 216 -4.01 19.36 -7.92
N TYR A 217 -4.05 18.04 -8.15
CA TYR A 217 -5.29 17.30 -8.32
C TYR A 217 -6.24 17.50 -7.12
N ILE A 218 -5.73 17.36 -5.88
CA ILE A 218 -6.56 17.51 -4.66
C ILE A 218 -7.15 18.91 -4.60
N THR A 219 -6.33 19.95 -4.79
CA THR A 219 -6.78 21.34 -4.69
C THR A 219 -7.80 21.70 -5.78
N ILE A 220 -7.56 21.27 -7.03
CA ILE A 220 -8.49 21.52 -8.15
C ILE A 220 -9.80 20.77 -7.93
N ARG A 221 -9.74 19.48 -7.55
CA ARG A 221 -10.95 18.67 -7.36
C ARG A 221 -11.79 19.17 -6.18
N ALA A 222 -11.15 19.56 -5.07
CA ALA A 222 -11.87 20.12 -3.92
C ALA A 222 -12.71 21.35 -4.29
N GLN A 223 -12.21 22.20 -5.19
CA GLN A 223 -12.95 23.38 -5.66
C GLN A 223 -14.07 23.05 -6.65
N LEU A 224 -13.95 21.94 -7.38
CA LEU A 224 -14.99 21.47 -8.30
C LEU A 224 -16.16 20.75 -7.59
N GLY A 225 -16.09 20.56 -6.27
CA GLY A 225 -17.12 19.97 -5.45
C GLY A 225 -17.47 18.53 -5.84
N PRO A 226 -16.51 17.60 -5.87
CA PRO A 226 -16.84 16.20 -6.11
C PRO A 226 -17.71 15.67 -4.99
N ALA A 227 -18.62 14.76 -5.30
CA ALA A 227 -19.50 14.18 -4.30
C ALA A 227 -18.73 13.30 -3.30
N GLU A 228 -17.69 12.60 -3.80
CA GLU A 228 -16.86 11.71 -3.00
C GLU A 228 -15.61 12.44 -2.51
N VAL A 229 -15.66 12.97 -1.30
CA VAL A 229 -14.58 13.74 -0.68
C VAL A 229 -14.38 13.32 0.76
N TYR A 230 -13.15 13.02 1.14
CA TYR A 230 -12.80 12.84 2.53
C TYR A 230 -12.43 14.19 3.17
N GLY A 231 -13.26 14.66 4.10
CA GLY A 231 -13.04 15.90 4.85
C GLY A 231 -13.42 17.19 4.13
N ARG A 232 -13.20 18.34 4.80
CA ARG A 232 -13.49 19.68 4.28
C ARG A 232 -12.24 20.30 3.67
N LEU A 233 -12.07 20.20 2.36
CA LEU A 233 -10.84 20.55 1.64
C LEU A 233 -10.87 21.93 0.96
N THR A 234 -11.87 22.76 1.24
CA THR A 234 -12.01 24.10 0.63
C THR A 234 -11.08 25.15 1.25
N THR A 235 -10.35 24.80 2.30
CA THR A 235 -9.38 25.66 3.00
C THR A 235 -7.97 25.06 2.96
N TRP A 236 -6.95 25.93 3.12
CA TRP A 236 -5.57 25.49 3.26
C TRP A 236 -5.37 24.55 4.46
N ASP A 237 -6.03 24.84 5.58
CA ASP A 237 -5.96 23.97 6.77
C ASP A 237 -6.53 22.58 6.47
N GLY A 238 -7.66 22.50 5.77
CA GLY A 238 -8.24 21.24 5.34
C GLY A 238 -7.29 20.46 4.44
N PHE A 239 -6.66 21.12 3.46
CA PHE A 239 -5.67 20.52 2.59
C PHE A 239 -4.46 19.98 3.39
N PHE A 240 -3.86 20.81 4.26
CA PHE A 240 -2.71 20.37 5.06
C PHE A 240 -3.06 19.27 6.06
N ASN A 241 -4.26 19.31 6.64
CA ASN A 241 -4.74 18.26 7.53
C ASN A 241 -4.88 16.92 6.79
N LEU A 242 -5.43 16.93 5.57
CA LEU A 242 -5.50 15.71 4.74
C LEU A 242 -4.09 15.18 4.40
N VAL A 243 -3.26 16.01 3.77
CA VAL A 243 -1.95 15.60 3.24
C VAL A 243 -1.00 15.15 4.35
N SER A 244 -1.08 15.77 5.52
CA SER A 244 -0.24 15.41 6.68
C SER A 244 -0.81 14.27 7.54
N GLY A 245 -2.00 13.74 7.22
CA GLY A 245 -2.64 12.73 8.05
C GLY A 245 -2.92 13.22 9.47
N ALA A 246 -3.32 14.49 9.63
CA ALA A 246 -3.45 15.14 10.94
C ALA A 246 -4.36 14.38 11.91
N GLN A 247 -5.40 13.72 11.40
CA GLN A 247 -6.34 12.93 12.21
C GLN A 247 -5.68 11.72 12.88
N PHE A 248 -4.60 11.18 12.30
CA PHE A 248 -3.87 10.03 12.86
C PHE A 248 -2.73 10.42 13.80
N ARG A 249 -2.51 11.73 14.05
CA ARG A 249 -1.42 12.18 14.93
C ARG A 249 -1.60 11.76 16.38
N GLY A 250 -2.85 11.55 16.82
CA GLY A 250 -3.14 11.03 18.14
C GLY A 250 -2.67 9.59 18.34
N ASP A 251 -2.58 8.84 17.24
CA ASP A 251 -2.17 7.43 17.24
C ASP A 251 -0.66 7.26 17.01
N MET A 252 0.06 8.38 16.84
CA MET A 252 1.49 8.40 16.51
C MET A 252 2.29 9.13 17.59
N HIS A 253 3.07 8.42 18.37
CA HIS A 253 3.94 8.99 19.41
C HIS A 253 5.41 8.99 18.96
N PHE A 254 5.73 9.72 17.88
CA PHE A 254 7.11 9.82 17.42
C PHE A 254 7.96 10.76 18.28
N LEU A 255 9.24 10.41 18.47
CA LEU A 255 10.27 11.24 19.11
C LEU A 255 10.11 11.44 20.64
N SER A 256 9.46 10.53 21.34
CA SER A 256 9.45 10.48 22.80
C SER A 256 10.15 9.22 23.34
N LEU A 257 10.56 9.22 24.61
CA LEU A 257 11.07 8.00 25.24
C LEU A 257 10.01 6.93 25.35
N ASP A 258 8.75 7.31 25.46
CA ASP A 258 7.62 6.39 25.51
C ASP A 258 7.39 5.70 24.16
N SER A 259 7.63 6.39 23.05
CA SER A 259 7.57 5.77 21.72
C SER A 259 8.68 4.73 21.50
N VAL A 260 9.88 4.96 22.03
CA VAL A 260 10.96 3.96 22.00
C VAL A 260 10.59 2.73 22.82
N ARG A 261 9.98 2.92 23.99
CA ARG A 261 9.46 1.81 24.82
C ARG A 261 8.32 1.07 24.13
N ALA A 262 7.36 1.78 23.52
CA ALA A 262 6.26 1.19 22.77
C ALA A 262 6.75 0.33 21.61
N ALA A 263 7.72 0.84 20.82
CA ALA A 263 8.35 0.08 19.75
C ALA A 263 9.04 -1.19 20.27
N TRP A 264 9.71 -1.11 21.44
CA TRP A 264 10.34 -2.28 22.04
C TRP A 264 9.31 -3.33 22.48
N VAL A 265 8.18 -2.89 23.07
CA VAL A 265 7.09 -3.77 23.49
C VAL A 265 6.40 -4.42 22.29
N ALA A 266 6.26 -3.71 21.15
CA ALA A 266 5.66 -4.22 19.93
C ALA A 266 6.59 -5.18 19.15
N MET A 267 7.89 -5.22 19.45
CA MET A 267 8.87 -6.01 18.70
C MET A 267 8.54 -7.52 18.58
N PRO A 268 8.05 -8.21 19.63
CA PRO A 268 7.62 -9.61 19.49
C PRO A 268 6.53 -9.80 18.42
N GLN A 269 5.55 -8.89 18.33
CA GLN A 269 4.49 -8.94 17.31
C GLN A 269 5.06 -8.71 15.89
N VAL A 270 6.02 -7.78 15.75
CA VAL A 270 6.71 -7.57 14.48
C VAL A 270 7.43 -8.85 14.03
N VAL A 271 8.18 -9.48 14.94
CA VAL A 271 8.89 -10.73 14.64
C VAL A 271 7.93 -11.85 14.32
N GLU A 272 6.85 -12.01 15.09
CA GLU A 272 5.81 -13.00 14.84
C GLU A 272 5.20 -12.81 13.44
N HIS A 273 4.83 -11.57 13.09
CA HIS A 273 4.29 -11.27 11.77
C HIS A 273 5.28 -11.62 10.65
N LEU A 274 6.54 -11.21 10.78
CA LEU A 274 7.57 -11.53 9.80
C LEU A 274 7.75 -13.05 9.63
N VAL A 275 7.70 -13.81 10.72
CA VAL A 275 7.87 -15.28 10.69
C VAL A 275 6.63 -15.97 10.09
N THR A 276 5.42 -15.52 10.44
CA THR A 276 4.17 -16.16 9.99
C THR A 276 3.83 -15.86 8.53
N THR A 277 4.21 -14.68 8.03
CA THR A 277 3.91 -14.26 6.63
C THR A 277 5.02 -14.60 5.63
N SER A 278 6.12 -15.20 6.11
CA SER A 278 7.20 -15.65 5.24
C SER A 278 7.83 -16.95 5.78
N ASN A 279 9.14 -17.01 5.81
CA ASN A 279 9.90 -18.19 6.25
C ASN A 279 11.10 -17.72 7.12
N PRO A 280 11.35 -18.35 8.29
CA PRO A 280 12.48 -17.99 9.16
C PRO A 280 13.84 -18.02 8.46
N VAL A 281 14.03 -18.93 7.49
CA VAL A 281 15.26 -19.01 6.69
C VAL A 281 15.43 -17.76 5.82
N PHE A 282 14.34 -17.27 5.22
CA PHE A 282 14.37 -16.02 4.46
C PHE A 282 14.84 -14.85 5.32
N ILE A 283 14.27 -14.71 6.52
CA ILE A 283 14.60 -13.60 7.45
C ILE A 283 16.07 -13.73 7.89
N ALA A 284 16.48 -14.89 8.37
CA ALA A 284 17.84 -15.12 8.88
C ALA A 284 18.89 -14.83 7.80
N LEU A 285 18.72 -15.38 6.60
CA LEU A 285 19.63 -15.13 5.48
C LEU A 285 19.58 -13.68 5.01
N GLY A 286 18.42 -13.03 5.08
CA GLY A 286 18.25 -11.62 4.80
C GLY A 286 19.10 -10.74 5.74
N VAL A 287 18.99 -10.97 7.05
CA VAL A 287 19.77 -10.24 8.07
C VAL A 287 21.28 -10.46 7.91
N VAL A 288 21.72 -11.72 7.71
CA VAL A 288 23.11 -12.03 7.44
C VAL A 288 23.61 -11.28 6.21
N GLY A 289 22.83 -11.24 5.13
CA GLY A 289 23.22 -10.56 3.91
C GLY A 289 23.31 -9.04 4.04
N ILE A 290 22.49 -8.41 4.87
CA ILE A 290 22.64 -6.99 5.17
C ILE A 290 23.95 -6.73 5.93
N ALA A 291 24.33 -7.58 6.88
CA ALA A 291 25.62 -7.50 7.54
C ALA A 291 26.81 -7.69 6.56
N LEU A 292 26.73 -8.66 5.64
CA LEU A 292 27.69 -8.85 4.58
C LEU A 292 27.75 -7.64 3.62
N LEU A 293 26.62 -7.05 3.30
CA LEU A 293 26.54 -5.87 2.45
C LEU A 293 27.18 -4.65 3.12
N LEU A 294 27.02 -4.49 4.43
CA LEU A 294 27.68 -3.43 5.19
C LEU A 294 29.21 -3.49 5.07
N VAL A 295 29.79 -4.71 5.04
CA VAL A 295 31.22 -4.91 4.83
C VAL A 295 31.61 -4.65 3.36
N ARG A 296 30.80 -5.09 2.41
CA ARG A 296 31.09 -5.00 0.95
C ARG A 296 30.85 -3.61 0.39
N ASP A 297 29.78 -2.93 0.82
CA ASP A 297 29.34 -1.61 0.40
C ASP A 297 28.75 -0.88 1.61
N ARG A 298 29.64 -0.33 2.45
CA ARG A 298 29.27 0.29 3.72
C ARG A 298 28.20 1.37 3.58
N TRP A 299 28.23 2.15 2.50
CA TRP A 299 27.30 3.26 2.32
C TRP A 299 25.89 2.78 2.01
N PHE A 300 25.77 1.83 1.06
CA PHE A 300 24.47 1.26 0.74
C PHE A 300 23.94 0.33 1.83
N GLY A 301 24.82 -0.46 2.47
CA GLY A 301 24.46 -1.26 3.64
C GLY A 301 23.93 -0.41 4.79
N SER A 302 24.61 0.72 5.11
CA SER A 302 24.13 1.66 6.14
C SER A 302 22.80 2.30 5.77
N LEU A 303 22.60 2.68 4.47
CA LEU A 303 21.33 3.19 3.99
C LEU A 303 20.18 2.20 4.27
N LEU A 304 20.37 0.92 3.91
CA LEU A 304 19.35 -0.10 4.11
C LEU A 304 19.07 -0.38 5.60
N ILE A 305 20.11 -0.35 6.46
CA ILE A 305 19.92 -0.50 7.90
C ILE A 305 19.11 0.66 8.47
N VAL A 306 19.44 1.91 8.12
CA VAL A 306 18.72 3.08 8.63
C VAL A 306 17.25 3.05 8.14
N LEU A 307 17.02 2.74 6.86
CA LEU A 307 15.69 2.59 6.31
C LEU A 307 14.90 1.48 7.01
N GLY A 308 15.51 0.32 7.24
CA GLY A 308 14.86 -0.80 7.93
C GLY A 308 14.50 -0.47 9.37
N VAL A 309 15.43 0.14 10.12
CA VAL A 309 15.20 0.55 11.52
C VAL A 309 14.07 1.58 11.61
N ILE A 310 14.07 2.60 10.75
CA ILE A 310 13.03 3.63 10.77
C ILE A 310 11.69 3.05 10.31
N ASN A 311 11.68 2.13 9.34
CA ASN A 311 10.45 1.47 8.88
C ASN A 311 9.82 0.62 9.99
N VAL A 312 10.61 -0.21 10.68
CA VAL A 312 10.15 -1.02 11.82
C VAL A 312 9.72 -0.13 12.99
N TYR A 313 10.49 0.92 13.28
CA TYR A 313 10.15 1.88 14.33
C TYR A 313 8.83 2.61 14.04
N PHE A 314 8.61 3.05 12.80
CA PHE A 314 7.36 3.66 12.38
C PHE A 314 6.19 2.70 12.60
N TYR A 315 6.30 1.48 12.08
CA TYR A 315 5.27 0.46 12.22
C TYR A 315 4.94 0.16 13.70
N ALA A 316 5.97 0.00 14.54
CA ALA A 316 5.81 -0.34 15.95
C ALA A 316 5.16 0.78 16.80
N ASN A 317 5.16 2.02 16.31
CA ASN A 317 4.54 3.18 16.97
C ASN A 317 3.20 3.59 16.36
N TYR A 318 2.75 2.91 15.32
CA TYR A 318 1.43 3.13 14.76
C TYR A 318 0.45 2.11 15.34
N LEU A 319 -0.53 2.58 16.10
CA LEU A 319 -1.51 1.74 16.76
C LEU A 319 -2.56 1.24 15.74
N GLY A 320 -2.17 0.32 14.89
CA GLY A 320 -3.07 -0.27 13.90
C GLY A 320 -2.48 -1.56 13.33
N ASP A 321 -3.35 -2.42 12.81
CA ASP A 321 -3.00 -3.71 12.20
C ASP A 321 -2.53 -3.50 10.73
N LEU A 322 -1.51 -2.65 10.54
CA LEU A 322 -1.09 -2.15 9.24
C LEU A 322 0.24 -2.79 8.78
N PHE A 323 0.27 -4.11 8.72
CA PHE A 323 1.47 -4.88 8.34
C PHE A 323 2.04 -4.54 6.97
N HIS A 324 1.23 -3.95 6.07
CA HIS A 324 1.71 -3.46 4.78
C HIS A 324 2.79 -2.37 4.92
N TYR A 325 2.88 -1.66 6.04
CA TYR A 325 3.96 -0.71 6.28
C TYR A 325 5.34 -1.36 6.40
N LEU A 326 5.42 -2.69 6.58
CA LEU A 326 6.67 -3.45 6.58
C LEU A 326 7.16 -3.85 5.17
N LEU A 327 6.49 -3.45 4.07
CA LEU A 327 6.89 -3.80 2.69
C LEU A 327 8.33 -3.39 2.37
N LEU A 328 8.78 -2.24 2.88
CA LEU A 328 10.18 -1.82 2.72
C LEU A 328 11.15 -2.77 3.44
N SER A 329 10.79 -3.24 4.63
CA SER A 329 11.59 -4.24 5.36
C SER A 329 11.70 -5.56 4.59
N TRP A 330 10.63 -5.99 3.92
CA TRP A 330 10.66 -7.16 3.05
C TRP A 330 11.60 -6.98 1.83
N LEU A 331 11.58 -5.82 1.19
CA LEU A 331 12.53 -5.50 0.11
C LEU A 331 13.98 -5.54 0.61
N ILE A 332 14.26 -4.97 1.79
CA ILE A 332 15.59 -4.97 2.40
C ILE A 332 16.06 -6.40 2.70
N LEU A 333 15.19 -7.23 3.29
CA LEU A 333 15.50 -8.63 3.57
C LEU A 333 15.73 -9.44 2.29
N ALA A 334 14.97 -9.19 1.22
CA ALA A 334 15.18 -9.83 -0.08
C ALA A 334 16.56 -9.45 -0.69
N ILE A 335 16.95 -8.17 -0.56
CA ILE A 335 18.30 -7.75 -0.99
C ILE A 335 19.37 -8.48 -0.16
N GLY A 336 19.20 -8.58 1.15
CA GLY A 336 20.11 -9.30 2.02
C GLY A 336 20.17 -10.80 1.66
N LEU A 337 19.03 -11.47 1.49
CA LEU A 337 18.97 -12.89 1.06
C LEU A 337 19.79 -13.11 -0.20
N ALA A 338 19.61 -12.27 -1.21
CA ALA A 338 20.35 -12.37 -2.46
C ALA A 338 21.87 -12.24 -2.26
N VAL A 339 22.31 -11.32 -1.41
CA VAL A 339 23.74 -11.13 -1.10
C VAL A 339 24.29 -12.35 -0.40
N THR A 340 23.59 -12.89 0.60
CA THR A 340 24.01 -14.13 1.29
C THR A 340 24.13 -15.30 0.34
N ALA A 341 23.12 -15.54 -0.50
CA ALA A 341 23.13 -16.64 -1.46
C ALA A 341 24.25 -16.49 -2.51
N ASP A 342 24.49 -15.26 -2.99
CA ASP A 342 25.56 -15.02 -3.97
C ASP A 342 26.96 -15.22 -3.38
N VAL A 343 27.17 -14.82 -2.12
CA VAL A 343 28.42 -15.08 -1.40
C VAL A 343 28.61 -16.60 -1.20
N ALA A 344 27.59 -17.30 -0.75
CA ALA A 344 27.65 -18.76 -0.55
C ALA A 344 28.01 -19.49 -1.86
N VAL A 345 27.36 -19.18 -2.97
CA VAL A 345 27.69 -19.76 -4.28
C VAL A 345 29.12 -19.39 -4.72
N THR A 346 29.57 -18.15 -4.43
CA THR A 346 30.94 -17.72 -4.75
C THR A 346 31.98 -18.54 -4.00
N LEU A 347 31.75 -18.81 -2.72
CA LEU A 347 32.64 -19.65 -1.91
C LEU A 347 32.64 -21.10 -2.40
N LEU A 348 31.47 -21.66 -2.70
CA LEU A 348 31.36 -23.02 -3.23
C LEU A 348 32.07 -23.19 -4.59
N VAL A 349 31.92 -22.22 -5.50
CA VAL A 349 32.63 -22.21 -6.79
C VAL A 349 34.15 -22.10 -6.58
N GLY A 350 34.57 -21.30 -5.60
CA GLY A 350 36.00 -21.18 -5.26
C GLY A 350 36.62 -22.47 -4.72
N THR A 351 35.85 -23.28 -3.99
CA THR A 351 36.33 -24.51 -3.37
C THR A 351 36.13 -25.74 -4.25
N LEU A 352 35.02 -25.86 -4.97
CA LEU A 352 34.59 -27.04 -5.71
C LEU A 352 34.75 -26.91 -7.26
N GLY A 353 35.20 -25.71 -7.72
CA GLY A 353 35.38 -25.40 -9.14
C GLY A 353 34.10 -24.95 -9.84
N THR A 354 34.24 -24.59 -11.12
CA THR A 354 33.19 -23.95 -11.92
C THR A 354 31.90 -24.76 -12.08
N ARG A 355 31.97 -26.09 -11.99
CA ARG A 355 30.78 -26.97 -12.03
C ARG A 355 29.82 -26.69 -10.87
N ALA A 356 30.34 -26.24 -9.73
CA ALA A 356 29.51 -25.84 -8.58
C ALA A 356 28.60 -24.64 -8.87
N SER A 357 28.80 -23.90 -9.98
CA SER A 357 27.91 -22.81 -10.38
C SER A 357 26.44 -23.23 -10.58
N VAL A 358 26.19 -24.54 -10.85
CA VAL A 358 24.83 -25.10 -10.94
C VAL A 358 24.07 -24.96 -9.63
N VAL A 359 24.78 -24.91 -8.48
CA VAL A 359 24.17 -24.75 -7.14
C VAL A 359 23.34 -23.43 -7.02
N GLN A 360 23.62 -22.40 -7.84
CA GLN A 360 22.82 -21.17 -7.84
C GLN A 360 21.32 -21.44 -8.09
N PHE A 361 20.96 -22.50 -8.82
CA PHE A 361 19.57 -22.84 -9.09
C PHE A 361 18.83 -23.39 -7.86
N ALA A 362 19.58 -23.88 -6.84
CA ALA A 362 18.96 -24.24 -5.56
C ALA A 362 18.29 -23.05 -4.85
N ALA A 363 18.71 -21.81 -5.15
CA ALA A 363 18.07 -20.62 -4.64
C ALA A 363 16.58 -20.51 -5.07
N LEU A 364 16.19 -21.13 -6.20
CA LEU A 364 14.79 -21.16 -6.66
C LEU A 364 13.87 -22.04 -5.79
N ALA A 365 14.41 -22.89 -4.91
CA ALA A 365 13.58 -23.70 -4.02
C ALA A 365 12.80 -22.82 -3.01
N LEU A 366 13.42 -21.77 -2.47
CA LEU A 366 12.79 -20.95 -1.45
C LEU A 366 11.55 -20.18 -1.96
N PRO A 367 11.56 -19.47 -3.11
CA PRO A 367 10.34 -18.86 -3.63
C PRO A 367 9.24 -19.89 -3.97
N VAL A 368 9.59 -21.11 -4.36
CA VAL A 368 8.59 -22.18 -4.57
C VAL A 368 7.96 -22.59 -3.23
N VAL A 369 8.74 -22.73 -2.17
CA VAL A 369 8.22 -23.00 -0.82
C VAL A 369 7.29 -21.87 -0.37
N LEU A 370 7.69 -20.61 -0.52
CA LEU A 370 6.84 -19.46 -0.16
C LEU A 370 5.55 -19.43 -0.99
N LEU A 371 5.65 -19.66 -2.29
CA LEU A 371 4.49 -19.73 -3.18
C LEU A 371 3.49 -20.80 -2.72
N THR A 372 3.95 -22.00 -2.42
CA THR A 372 3.08 -23.12 -2.04
C THR A 372 2.51 -22.98 -0.64
N SER A 373 3.31 -22.49 0.32
CA SER A 373 2.85 -22.31 1.71
C SER A 373 1.85 -21.16 1.86
N ASN A 374 1.98 -20.08 1.08
CA ASN A 374 1.13 -18.92 1.17
C ASN A 374 -0.08 -18.95 0.22
N TRP A 375 -0.14 -19.91 -0.72
CA TRP A 375 -1.18 -19.96 -1.74
C TRP A 375 -2.60 -19.96 -1.15
N ALA A 376 -2.90 -20.90 -0.28
CA ALA A 376 -4.24 -21.08 0.27
C ALA A 376 -4.74 -19.85 1.05
N THR A 377 -3.83 -19.12 1.70
CA THR A 377 -4.17 -17.93 2.50
C THR A 377 -4.36 -16.68 1.62
N HIS A 378 -3.67 -16.58 0.48
CA HIS A 378 -3.67 -15.38 -0.35
C HIS A 378 -4.38 -15.54 -1.70
N ASP A 379 -4.93 -16.71 -2.01
CA ASP A 379 -5.80 -16.89 -3.18
C ASP A 379 -7.19 -16.29 -2.89
N GLN A 380 -7.43 -15.09 -3.41
CA GLN A 380 -8.69 -14.35 -3.28
C GLN A 380 -9.64 -14.60 -4.46
N SER A 381 -9.28 -15.46 -5.41
CA SER A 381 -10.07 -15.66 -6.64
C SER A 381 -11.48 -16.21 -6.40
N GLY A 382 -11.73 -16.85 -5.28
CA GLY A 382 -13.05 -17.33 -4.83
C GLY A 382 -13.69 -16.46 -3.75
N ASN A 383 -13.09 -15.33 -3.39
CA ASN A 383 -13.63 -14.45 -2.35
C ASN A 383 -14.67 -13.49 -2.94
N HIS A 384 -15.92 -13.61 -2.49
CA HIS A 384 -17.06 -12.76 -2.83
C HIS A 384 -17.71 -12.14 -1.59
N ASP A 385 -16.97 -12.02 -0.48
CA ASP A 385 -17.52 -11.58 0.81
C ASP A 385 -18.08 -10.16 0.74
N GLY A 386 -17.37 -9.22 0.09
CA GLY A 386 -17.83 -7.84 -0.07
C GLY A 386 -19.12 -7.76 -0.92
N GLU A 387 -19.24 -8.58 -1.95
CA GLU A 387 -20.45 -8.64 -2.78
C GLU A 387 -21.63 -9.17 -1.97
N ARG A 388 -21.47 -10.32 -1.30
CA ARG A 388 -22.51 -10.92 -0.45
C ARG A 388 -22.96 -9.96 0.64
N MET A 389 -22.01 -9.30 1.32
CA MET A 389 -22.32 -8.30 2.34
C MET A 389 -23.22 -7.18 1.80
N THR A 390 -22.86 -6.62 0.66
CA THR A 390 -23.64 -5.52 0.06
C THR A 390 -25.03 -5.97 -0.38
N GLU A 391 -25.14 -7.18 -0.95
CA GLU A 391 -26.42 -7.78 -1.35
C GLU A 391 -27.34 -7.99 -0.14
N GLU A 392 -26.84 -8.58 0.95
CA GLU A 392 -27.62 -8.83 2.17
C GLU A 392 -28.09 -7.52 2.83
N ILE A 393 -27.21 -6.50 2.90
CA ILE A 393 -27.59 -5.21 3.47
C ILE A 393 -28.65 -4.53 2.61
N PHE A 394 -28.47 -4.47 1.31
CA PHE A 394 -29.46 -3.83 0.41
C PHE A 394 -30.79 -4.58 0.37
N ALA A 395 -30.79 -5.91 0.50
CA ALA A 395 -32.01 -6.72 0.56
C ALA A 395 -32.82 -6.48 1.85
N ALA A 396 -32.14 -6.15 2.95
CA ALA A 396 -32.81 -5.85 4.22
C ALA A 396 -33.48 -4.46 4.28
N LEU A 397 -33.17 -3.59 3.31
CA LEU A 397 -33.68 -2.21 3.29
C LEU A 397 -34.92 -2.08 2.40
N PRO A 398 -36.00 -1.40 2.89
CA PRO A 398 -37.15 -1.09 2.04
C PRO A 398 -36.79 -0.07 0.97
N GLN A 399 -37.74 0.22 0.07
CA GLN A 399 -37.61 1.29 -0.91
C GLN A 399 -37.43 2.65 -0.23
N ASP A 400 -36.68 3.54 -0.90
CA ASP A 400 -36.40 4.91 -0.48
C ASP A 400 -35.73 5.02 0.93
N ALA A 401 -35.07 3.96 1.40
CA ALA A 401 -34.40 3.97 2.70
C ALA A 401 -33.20 4.92 2.70
N VAL A 402 -32.92 5.46 3.90
CA VAL A 402 -31.65 6.12 4.23
C VAL A 402 -30.89 5.18 5.17
N LEU A 403 -29.69 4.78 4.83
CA LEU A 403 -28.85 3.94 5.67
C LEU A 403 -27.66 4.72 6.22
N ILE A 404 -27.50 4.67 7.54
CA ILE A 404 -26.33 5.19 8.25
C ILE A 404 -25.47 4.00 8.65
N THR A 405 -24.18 4.01 8.31
CA THR A 405 -23.27 2.93 8.69
C THR A 405 -21.82 3.40 8.81
N TYR A 406 -20.96 2.52 9.32
CA TYR A 406 -19.51 2.74 9.42
C TYR A 406 -18.80 2.53 8.10
N TRP A 407 -17.56 3.03 8.07
CA TRP A 407 -16.63 3.02 6.95
C TRP A 407 -16.52 1.68 6.23
N ASP A 408 -16.38 0.61 6.97
CA ASP A 408 -16.17 -0.74 6.46
C ASP A 408 -17.34 -1.31 5.65
N ALA A 409 -18.58 -0.95 6.00
CA ALA A 409 -19.77 -1.28 5.22
C ALA A 409 -20.15 -0.16 4.24
N LEU A 410 -19.88 1.10 4.59
CA LEU A 410 -20.22 2.24 3.75
C LEU A 410 -19.51 2.20 2.40
N THR A 411 -18.21 1.93 2.38
CA THR A 411 -17.40 2.02 1.16
C THR A 411 -17.80 0.98 0.10
N PRO A 412 -18.03 -0.32 0.40
CA PRO A 412 -18.54 -1.26 -0.59
C PRO A 412 -19.98 -0.97 -1.03
N LEU A 413 -20.83 -0.52 -0.11
CA LEU A 413 -22.19 -0.09 -0.47
C LEU A 413 -22.15 1.12 -1.41
N SER A 414 -21.28 2.10 -1.13
CA SER A 414 -21.08 3.26 -2.00
C SER A 414 -20.51 2.86 -3.36
N TYR A 415 -19.57 1.90 -3.40
CA TYR A 415 -19.07 1.35 -4.67
C TYR A 415 -20.22 0.75 -5.51
N LYS A 416 -21.03 -0.14 -4.93
CA LYS A 416 -22.17 -0.76 -5.61
C LYS A 416 -23.21 0.28 -6.06
N HIS A 417 -23.53 1.21 -5.18
CA HIS A 417 -24.51 2.27 -5.48
C HIS A 417 -24.00 3.23 -6.55
N CYS A 418 -22.81 3.82 -6.34
CA CYS A 418 -22.30 4.92 -7.15
C CYS A 418 -21.62 4.46 -8.44
N THR A 419 -21.01 3.27 -8.47
CA THR A 419 -20.25 2.79 -9.63
C THR A 419 -21.04 1.78 -10.45
N GLU A 420 -21.84 0.92 -9.82
CA GLU A 420 -22.63 -0.10 -10.49
C GLU A 420 -24.13 0.26 -10.59
N GLY A 421 -24.60 1.33 -9.94
CA GLY A 421 -25.99 1.79 -9.99
C GLY A 421 -26.98 0.88 -9.24
N VAL A 422 -26.50 0.13 -8.25
CA VAL A 422 -27.32 -0.77 -7.45
C VAL A 422 -28.13 0.04 -6.43
N ARG A 423 -29.42 -0.23 -6.29
CA ARG A 423 -30.34 0.44 -5.35
C ARG A 423 -30.26 1.99 -5.41
N PRO A 424 -30.53 2.60 -6.56
CA PRO A 424 -30.50 4.06 -6.72
C PRO A 424 -31.55 4.78 -5.86
N ASP A 425 -32.51 4.05 -5.31
CA ASP A 425 -33.54 4.53 -4.37
C ASP A 425 -33.00 4.73 -2.95
N VAL A 426 -31.91 4.03 -2.57
CA VAL A 426 -31.34 4.08 -1.22
C VAL A 426 -30.33 5.21 -1.12
N SER A 427 -30.39 6.01 -0.06
CA SER A 427 -29.36 7.02 0.25
C SER A 427 -28.42 6.49 1.34
N LEU A 428 -27.13 6.64 1.13
CA LEU A 428 -26.09 6.21 2.07
C LEU A 428 -25.52 7.39 2.84
N ARG A 429 -25.24 7.21 4.14
CA ARG A 429 -24.62 8.22 4.99
C ARG A 429 -23.59 7.60 5.92
N ALA A 430 -22.42 8.25 6.01
CA ALA A 430 -21.43 7.92 7.02
C ALA A 430 -21.93 8.25 8.42
N TYR A 431 -21.62 7.40 9.39
CA TYR A 431 -21.79 7.73 10.81
C TYR A 431 -20.82 8.84 11.22
N ASP A 432 -19.60 8.82 10.71
CA ASP A 432 -18.64 9.91 10.86
C ASP A 432 -18.83 10.95 9.74
N GLU A 433 -19.18 12.19 10.13
CA GLU A 433 -19.40 13.28 9.18
C GLU A 433 -18.14 13.68 8.38
N ALA A 434 -16.95 13.25 8.80
CA ALA A 434 -15.70 13.52 8.08
C ALA A 434 -15.60 12.75 6.75
N ALA A 435 -16.35 11.66 6.59
CA ALA A 435 -16.26 10.78 5.44
C ALA A 435 -17.45 10.93 4.48
N LEU A 436 -17.41 11.91 3.58
CA LEU A 436 -18.38 12.06 2.50
C LEU A 436 -17.99 11.14 1.31
N VAL A 437 -18.15 9.83 1.48
CA VAL A 437 -17.77 8.82 0.46
C VAL A 437 -19.02 8.30 -0.28
N THR A 438 -20.01 9.14 -0.45
CA THR A 438 -21.26 8.80 -1.14
C THR A 438 -21.52 9.75 -2.30
N CYS A 439 -21.99 9.23 -3.42
CA CYS A 439 -22.27 10.04 -4.60
C CYS A 439 -23.52 10.92 -4.45
N ASP A 440 -24.37 10.64 -3.46
CA ASP A 440 -25.58 11.41 -3.15
C ASP A 440 -25.54 11.85 -1.68
N PRO A 441 -24.80 12.93 -1.36
CA PRO A 441 -24.71 13.41 0.01
C PRO A 441 -26.10 13.87 0.49
N VAL A 442 -26.55 13.27 1.59
CA VAL A 442 -27.83 13.64 2.22
C VAL A 442 -27.62 14.90 3.05
N GLU A 443 -27.93 16.05 2.49
CA GLU A 443 -27.71 17.36 3.13
C GLU A 443 -28.74 17.72 4.22
N ARG A 444 -29.89 17.00 4.27
CA ARG A 444 -30.96 17.32 5.23
C ARG A 444 -30.70 16.74 6.61
N PRO A 445 -31.19 17.40 7.68
CA PRO A 445 -31.17 16.82 9.02
C PRO A 445 -31.87 15.46 9.06
N LEU A 446 -31.29 14.49 9.75
CA LEU A 446 -31.85 13.15 9.86
C LEU A 446 -33.25 13.13 10.46
N THR A 447 -33.54 14.04 11.41
CA THR A 447 -34.85 14.21 12.02
C THR A 447 -35.95 14.62 11.03
N GLU A 448 -35.60 15.43 10.01
CA GLU A 448 -36.52 15.78 8.93
C GLU A 448 -36.68 14.60 7.93
N LEU A 449 -35.60 13.95 7.61
CA LEU A 449 -35.60 12.79 6.71
C LEU A 449 -36.45 11.64 7.30
N ALA A 450 -36.30 11.33 8.59
CA ALA A 450 -37.01 10.26 9.24
C ALA A 450 -38.54 10.43 9.28
N ARG A 451 -39.03 11.68 9.08
CA ARG A 451 -40.47 11.95 8.91
C ARG A 451 -41.00 11.67 7.53
N ARG A 452 -40.11 11.56 6.52
CA ARG A 452 -40.48 11.42 5.11
C ARG A 452 -40.06 10.08 4.51
N ARG A 453 -38.93 9.54 4.99
CA ARG A 453 -38.30 8.33 4.47
C ARG A 453 -37.92 7.39 5.60
N PRO A 454 -37.87 6.09 5.35
CA PRO A 454 -37.37 5.15 6.33
C PRO A 454 -35.87 5.33 6.55
N VAL A 455 -35.46 5.66 7.80
CA VAL A 455 -34.05 5.80 8.19
C VAL A 455 -33.63 4.59 9.02
N TYR A 456 -32.52 4.00 8.62
CA TYR A 456 -31.91 2.84 9.26
C TYR A 456 -30.47 3.12 9.69
N ALA A 457 -30.00 2.41 10.68
CA ALA A 457 -28.59 2.37 11.06
C ALA A 457 -28.12 0.90 11.18
N LEU A 458 -26.97 0.61 10.56
CA LEU A 458 -26.26 -0.66 10.68
C LEU A 458 -24.99 -0.40 11.48
N MET A 459 -24.99 -0.77 12.76
CA MET A 459 -23.97 -0.37 13.73
C MET A 459 -23.56 -1.55 14.60
N ALA A 460 -22.29 -1.59 15.03
CA ALA A 460 -21.81 -2.61 15.96
C ALA A 460 -22.39 -2.44 17.39
N PHE A 461 -22.77 -1.21 17.76
CA PHE A 461 -23.37 -0.86 19.04
C PHE A 461 -24.26 0.37 18.90
N ASP A 462 -25.24 0.50 19.78
CA ASP A 462 -26.21 1.59 19.81
C ASP A 462 -25.75 2.81 20.63
N ALA A 463 -24.64 2.67 21.39
CA ALA A 463 -24.16 3.73 22.27
C ALA A 463 -23.86 5.01 21.48
N GLY A 464 -24.59 6.09 21.78
CA GLY A 464 -24.46 7.39 21.14
C GLY A 464 -25.25 7.57 19.83
N LEU A 465 -25.87 6.51 19.28
CA LEU A 465 -26.65 6.61 18.04
C LEU A 465 -27.82 7.59 18.18
N ALA A 466 -28.55 7.56 19.30
CA ALA A 466 -29.63 8.48 19.59
C ALA A 466 -29.12 9.93 19.72
N ASP A 467 -27.98 10.14 20.37
CA ASP A 467 -27.37 11.45 20.54
C ASP A 467 -26.88 12.04 19.22
N PHE A 468 -26.26 11.22 18.38
CA PHE A 468 -25.79 11.61 17.06
C PHE A 468 -26.95 11.93 16.10
N THR A 469 -27.96 11.07 16.04
CA THR A 469 -29.05 11.20 15.08
C THR A 469 -30.21 12.07 15.57
N LYS A 470 -30.35 12.26 16.89
CA LYS A 470 -31.54 12.84 17.56
C LYS A 470 -32.83 12.07 17.25
N LEU A 471 -32.70 10.79 16.97
CA LEU A 471 -33.77 9.83 16.67
C LEU A 471 -33.72 8.68 17.68
N THR A 472 -34.84 7.99 17.83
CA THR A 472 -34.94 6.82 18.71
C THR A 472 -34.63 5.55 17.94
N PRO A 473 -33.56 4.82 18.24
CA PRO A 473 -33.25 3.55 17.60
C PRO A 473 -34.13 2.43 18.15
N VAL A 474 -34.74 1.67 17.23
CA VAL A 474 -35.50 0.46 17.54
C VAL A 474 -34.88 -0.69 16.78
N PRO A 475 -34.40 -1.77 17.43
CA PRO A 475 -33.81 -2.90 16.73
C PRO A 475 -34.87 -3.61 15.88
N VAL A 476 -34.56 -3.89 14.63
CA VAL A 476 -35.48 -4.55 13.68
C VAL A 476 -34.91 -5.84 13.11
N GLY A 477 -33.65 -6.15 13.36
CA GLY A 477 -32.99 -7.37 12.92
C GLY A 477 -31.49 -7.32 13.12
N GLU A 478 -30.82 -8.35 12.65
CA GLU A 478 -29.36 -8.46 12.58
C GLU A 478 -28.95 -8.84 11.17
N ILE A 479 -27.85 -8.26 10.70
CA ILE A 479 -27.25 -8.63 9.42
C ILE A 479 -25.94 -9.35 9.70
N LYS A 480 -25.79 -10.55 9.18
CA LYS A 480 -24.56 -11.31 9.23
C LYS A 480 -23.66 -10.85 8.09
N VAL A 481 -22.64 -10.10 8.45
CA VAL A 481 -21.70 -9.56 7.48
C VAL A 481 -20.47 -10.46 7.46
N PRO A 482 -20.19 -11.18 6.34
CA PRO A 482 -18.91 -11.85 6.18
C PRO A 482 -17.82 -10.78 6.09
N TYR A 483 -16.87 -10.80 7.02
CA TYR A 483 -15.85 -9.77 7.15
C TYR A 483 -14.46 -10.30 6.80
N GLY A 484 -14.31 -10.82 5.59
CA GLY A 484 -13.05 -11.30 5.06
C GLY A 484 -12.42 -12.46 5.85
N GLN A 485 -11.29 -12.95 5.40
CA GLN A 485 -10.57 -14.06 6.05
C GLN A 485 -10.01 -13.71 7.45
N ARG A 486 -9.90 -12.43 7.79
CA ARG A 486 -9.33 -11.95 9.06
C ARG A 486 -10.31 -11.90 10.21
N TYR A 487 -11.60 -11.73 9.92
CA TYR A 487 -12.62 -11.57 10.95
C TYR A 487 -13.74 -12.58 10.72
N PRO A 488 -14.10 -13.39 11.74
CA PRO A 488 -15.29 -14.20 11.65
C PRO A 488 -16.51 -13.30 11.43
N GLN A 489 -17.59 -13.87 10.93
CA GLN A 489 -18.85 -13.17 10.66
C GLN A 489 -19.16 -12.12 11.73
N LEU A 490 -19.21 -10.83 11.34
CA LEU A 490 -19.72 -9.79 12.22
C LEU A 490 -21.24 -9.77 12.13
N GLU A 491 -21.90 -10.14 13.21
CA GLU A 491 -23.32 -9.89 13.37
C GLU A 491 -23.50 -8.42 13.76
N ARG A 492 -24.23 -7.68 12.94
CA ARG A 492 -24.51 -6.27 13.21
C ARG A 492 -25.99 -6.04 13.35
N PRO A 493 -26.44 -5.47 14.47
CA PRO A 493 -27.81 -5.08 14.63
C PRO A 493 -28.20 -3.99 13.61
N LEU A 494 -29.37 -4.18 13.01
CA LEU A 494 -30.03 -3.21 12.16
C LEU A 494 -31.10 -2.51 12.98
N TYR A 495 -30.98 -1.20 13.10
CA TYR A 495 -31.93 -0.35 13.80
C TYR A 495 -32.78 0.44 12.81
N ARG A 496 -34.09 0.50 13.07
CA ARG A 496 -34.95 1.53 12.49
C ARG A 496 -34.91 2.76 13.39
N LEU A 497 -34.67 3.93 12.80
CA LEU A 497 -34.60 5.19 13.54
C LEU A 497 -35.91 5.97 13.38
N TYR A 498 -36.57 6.24 14.50
CA TYR A 498 -37.83 6.96 14.53
C TYR A 498 -37.69 8.37 15.13
N PRO A 499 -38.44 9.37 14.62
CA PRO A 499 -38.65 10.59 15.39
C PRO A 499 -39.18 10.24 16.78
N PRO A 500 -38.77 10.92 17.87
CA PRO A 500 -39.20 10.59 19.23
C PRO A 500 -40.74 10.57 19.42
N ASP A 501 -41.44 11.33 18.61
CA ASP A 501 -42.91 11.42 18.61
C ASP A 501 -43.62 10.37 17.74
N GLN A 502 -42.87 9.47 17.07
CA GLN A 502 -43.37 8.45 16.14
C GLN A 502 -42.86 7.03 16.44
N VAL A 503 -42.34 6.80 17.64
CA VAL A 503 -41.90 5.47 18.06
C VAL A 503 -43.13 4.57 18.18
N PRO A 504 -43.16 3.35 17.57
CA PRO A 504 -44.28 2.47 17.56
C PRO A 504 -44.60 1.88 18.95
#